data_cf039dbee2fe4d04748a6e4d192e9e94
#
_entry.id   cf039dbee2fe4d04748a6e4d192e9e94
#
_cell.length_a   1.000
_cell.length_b   1.000
_cell.length_c   1.000
_cell.angle_alpha   90.00
_cell.angle_beta   90.00
_cell.angle_gamma   90.00
#
_symmetry.space_group_name_H-M   'P 1'
#
loop_
_entity.id
_entity.type
_entity.pdbx_description
1 polymer ?
#
loop_
_entity_poly.entity_id
_entity_poly.type
_entity_poly.pdbx_seq_one_letter_code
_entity_poly.pdbx_strand_id
1 'polypeptide(L)'
;MRFTADQHRIWSTLSRRQLPRALRFACQEYLEGFEILALPLDRIPSLHFLNRRIAPRTGWKTVRTLIRYSDAQPWYQAFARKEFLITDYMRGWDELDFTPEPDMFHDIFGHLPFMVLPRYTELQEMFAPAFQRAGTREKLREDIKRLAWFSTEFGLIRENGDLRVFGAGLISSAGEIENVMAGSVPILPFKIENVLKRDKAIYSFNDVLFVFDSLDALKAELASYFDTL
;
A
#
# COMPACT_ATOMS: atom_id res chain seq x y z
N MET A 1 -12.48 -9.78 -16.09
CA MET A 1 -13.45 -9.50 -15.02
C MET A 1 -14.64 -8.76 -15.60
N ARG A 2 -15.84 -9.17 -15.25
CA ARG A 2 -17.05 -8.36 -15.45
C ARG A 2 -17.56 -7.95 -14.09
N PHE A 3 -17.63 -6.67 -13.83
CA PHE A 3 -18.16 -6.11 -12.59
C PHE A 3 -19.64 -5.74 -12.79
N THR A 4 -20.41 -5.82 -11.72
CA THR A 4 -21.81 -5.38 -11.73
C THR A 4 -21.88 -3.86 -11.77
N ALA A 5 -23.04 -3.32 -12.21
CA ALA A 5 -23.27 -1.89 -12.14
C ALA A 5 -23.19 -1.35 -10.70
N ASP A 6 -23.54 -2.18 -9.73
CA ASP A 6 -23.47 -1.84 -8.31
C ASP A 6 -22.02 -1.71 -7.81
N GLN A 7 -21.15 -2.65 -8.17
CA GLN A 7 -19.73 -2.55 -7.85
C GLN A 7 -19.09 -1.30 -8.47
N HIS A 8 -19.45 -0.92 -9.68
CA HIS A 8 -19.00 0.35 -10.28
C HIS A 8 -19.51 1.57 -9.51
N ARG A 9 -20.73 1.55 -8.99
CA ARG A 9 -21.26 2.65 -8.14
C ARG A 9 -20.50 2.75 -6.80
N ILE A 10 -20.22 1.63 -6.16
CA ILE A 10 -19.41 1.59 -4.93
C ILE A 10 -18.03 2.19 -5.19
N TRP A 11 -17.34 1.73 -6.23
CA TRP A 11 -16.05 2.29 -6.67
C TRP A 11 -16.12 3.81 -6.85
N SER A 12 -17.10 4.28 -7.59
CA SER A 12 -17.26 5.72 -7.85
C SER A 12 -17.50 6.52 -6.58
N THR A 13 -18.29 5.96 -5.66
CA THR A 13 -18.57 6.61 -4.36
C THR A 13 -17.29 6.69 -3.51
N LEU A 14 -16.56 5.59 -3.38
CA LEU A 14 -15.29 5.55 -2.65
C LEU A 14 -14.25 6.49 -3.25
N SER A 15 -14.07 6.45 -4.56
CA SER A 15 -13.11 7.30 -5.27
C SER A 15 -13.39 8.79 -5.06
N ARG A 16 -14.66 9.21 -5.17
CA ARG A 16 -15.07 10.60 -4.95
C ARG A 16 -14.93 11.05 -3.51
N ARG A 17 -15.16 10.16 -2.55
CA ARG A 17 -14.98 10.45 -1.13
C ARG A 17 -13.49 10.56 -0.76
N GLN A 18 -12.65 9.70 -1.33
CA GLN A 18 -11.25 9.57 -0.91
C GLN A 18 -10.29 10.48 -1.68
N LEU A 19 -10.57 10.79 -2.94
CA LEU A 19 -9.68 11.61 -3.76
C LEU A 19 -9.37 12.99 -3.14
N PRO A 20 -10.34 13.77 -2.60
CA PRO A 20 -10.01 15.04 -1.96
C PRO A 20 -9.05 14.91 -0.78
N ARG A 21 -9.15 13.82 0.00
CA ARG A 21 -8.23 13.52 1.12
C ARG A 21 -6.84 13.16 0.60
N ALA A 22 -6.79 12.28 -0.39
CA ALA A 22 -5.53 11.88 -1.01
C ALA A 22 -4.81 13.10 -1.63
N LEU A 23 -5.51 13.95 -2.38
CA LEU A 23 -4.93 15.19 -2.96
C LEU A 23 -4.40 16.15 -1.89
N ARG A 24 -5.00 16.18 -0.72
CA ARG A 24 -4.58 17.06 0.37
C ARG A 24 -3.43 16.52 1.19
N PHE A 25 -3.39 15.22 1.44
CA PHE A 25 -2.54 14.64 2.48
C PHE A 25 -1.51 13.62 1.98
N ALA A 26 -1.71 13.02 0.80
CA ALA A 26 -0.77 12.05 0.27
C ALA A 26 0.58 12.69 -0.13
N CYS A 27 1.61 11.87 -0.16
CA CYS A 27 2.95 12.24 -0.59
C CYS A 27 3.03 12.51 -2.10
N GLN A 28 4.10 13.17 -2.50
CA GLN A 28 4.34 13.56 -3.89
C GLN A 28 4.41 12.33 -4.82
N GLU A 29 5.00 11.23 -4.36
CA GLU A 29 5.04 9.97 -5.12
C GLU A 29 3.64 9.47 -5.48
N TYR A 30 2.73 9.48 -4.52
CA TYR A 30 1.35 9.08 -4.78
C TYR A 30 0.67 10.01 -5.79
N LEU A 31 0.80 11.30 -5.61
CA LEU A 31 0.15 12.30 -6.47
C LEU A 31 0.64 12.23 -7.91
N GLU A 32 1.96 12.14 -8.11
CA GLU A 32 2.57 11.94 -9.42
C GLU A 32 2.11 10.64 -10.06
N GLY A 33 2.15 9.55 -9.30
CA GLY A 33 1.70 8.25 -9.80
C GLY A 33 0.21 8.19 -10.12
N PHE A 34 -0.62 8.89 -9.33
CA PHE A 34 -2.05 8.99 -9.56
C PHE A 34 -2.36 9.72 -10.88
N GLU A 35 -1.66 10.82 -11.15
CA GLU A 35 -1.78 11.55 -12.42
C GLU A 35 -1.36 10.67 -13.61
N ILE A 36 -0.22 9.99 -13.52
CA ILE A 36 0.30 9.10 -14.57
C ILE A 36 -0.64 7.91 -14.80
N LEU A 37 -1.13 7.28 -13.74
CA LEU A 37 -2.00 6.11 -13.84
C LEU A 37 -3.38 6.48 -14.39
N ALA A 38 -3.84 7.72 -14.16
CA ALA A 38 -5.09 8.29 -14.64
C ALA A 38 -6.30 7.36 -14.39
N LEU A 39 -6.50 6.98 -13.11
CA LEU A 39 -7.57 6.07 -12.71
C LEU A 39 -8.95 6.64 -13.07
N PRO A 40 -9.85 5.85 -13.70
CA PRO A 40 -11.23 6.24 -13.85
C PRO A 40 -11.93 6.27 -12.49
N LEU A 41 -12.60 7.39 -12.17
CA LEU A 41 -13.30 7.56 -10.90
C LEU A 41 -14.76 7.09 -10.96
N ASP A 42 -15.28 6.86 -12.16
CA ASP A 42 -16.67 6.48 -12.41
C ASP A 42 -16.90 4.96 -12.48
N ARG A 43 -15.84 4.19 -12.63
CA ARG A 43 -15.90 2.74 -12.78
C ARG A 43 -14.60 2.06 -12.37
N ILE A 44 -14.67 0.79 -11.97
CA ILE A 44 -13.51 -0.04 -11.71
C ILE A 44 -12.70 -0.21 -13.01
N PRO A 45 -11.38 0.11 -12.99
CA PRO A 45 -10.53 -0.08 -14.17
C PRO A 45 -10.31 -1.57 -14.46
N SER A 46 -10.15 -1.93 -15.73
CA SER A 46 -9.75 -3.30 -16.09
C SER A 46 -8.26 -3.51 -15.84
N LEU A 47 -7.85 -4.77 -15.59
CA LEU A 47 -6.41 -5.11 -15.49
C LEU A 47 -5.65 -4.74 -16.78
N HIS A 48 -6.29 -4.83 -17.94
CA HIS A 48 -5.70 -4.39 -19.21
C HIS A 48 -5.39 -2.89 -19.20
N PHE A 49 -6.33 -2.06 -18.72
CA PHE A 49 -6.12 -0.62 -18.57
C PHE A 49 -4.93 -0.31 -17.65
N LEU A 50 -4.87 -0.99 -16.50
CA LEU A 50 -3.81 -0.82 -15.50
C LEU A 50 -2.45 -1.26 -16.05
N ASN A 51 -2.37 -2.46 -16.64
CA ASN A 51 -1.13 -3.03 -17.14
C ASN A 51 -0.54 -2.25 -18.32
N ARG A 52 -1.36 -1.64 -19.16
CA ARG A 52 -0.88 -0.74 -20.23
C ARG A 52 -0.15 0.49 -19.71
N ARG A 53 -0.38 0.89 -18.46
CA ARG A 53 0.24 2.06 -17.83
C ARG A 53 1.41 1.70 -16.92
N ILE A 54 1.32 0.58 -16.22
CA ILE A 54 2.33 0.12 -15.26
C ILE A 54 3.48 -0.59 -15.97
N ALA A 55 3.18 -1.61 -16.78
CA ALA A 55 4.19 -2.50 -17.32
C ALA A 55 5.27 -1.81 -18.17
N PRO A 56 4.96 -0.85 -19.06
CA PRO A 56 5.99 -0.17 -19.84
C PRO A 56 6.95 0.70 -19.02
N ARG A 57 6.55 1.08 -17.80
CA ARG A 57 7.32 1.98 -16.93
C ARG A 57 8.21 1.24 -15.94
N THR A 58 7.70 0.16 -15.35
CA THR A 58 8.35 -0.51 -14.22
C THR A 58 8.60 -2.00 -14.46
N GLY A 59 8.02 -2.57 -15.50
CA GLY A 59 8.04 -4.03 -15.75
C GLY A 59 7.08 -4.80 -14.86
N TRP A 60 6.38 -4.13 -13.93
CA TRP A 60 5.37 -4.75 -13.08
C TRP A 60 4.04 -4.92 -13.83
N LYS A 61 3.27 -5.90 -13.41
CA LYS A 61 1.91 -6.12 -13.90
C LYS A 61 0.96 -6.46 -12.77
N THR A 62 -0.30 -6.10 -12.94
CA THR A 62 -1.36 -6.51 -12.03
C THR A 62 -1.92 -7.85 -12.46
N VAL A 63 -2.15 -8.73 -11.49
CA VAL A 63 -2.68 -10.08 -11.68
C VAL A 63 -3.85 -10.31 -10.74
N ARG A 64 -4.92 -10.92 -11.23
CA ARG A 64 -6.08 -11.25 -10.40
C ARG A 64 -5.76 -12.35 -9.40
N THR A 65 -6.22 -12.18 -8.16
CA THR A 65 -6.32 -13.26 -7.18
C THR A 65 -7.77 -13.43 -6.72
N LEU A 66 -8.15 -14.68 -6.41
CA LEU A 66 -9.44 -15.02 -5.80
C LEU A 66 -9.36 -15.02 -4.26
N ILE A 67 -8.18 -14.82 -3.71
CA ILE A 67 -7.93 -14.83 -2.27
C ILE A 67 -8.10 -13.39 -1.79
N ARG A 68 -8.98 -13.17 -0.80
CA ARG A 68 -9.23 -11.85 -0.23
C ARG A 68 -8.04 -11.33 0.55
N TYR A 69 -7.47 -12.18 1.38
CA TYR A 69 -6.26 -11.87 2.13
C TYR A 69 -5.22 -12.95 1.81
N SER A 70 -4.22 -12.59 1.04
CA SER A 70 -3.15 -13.52 0.67
C SER A 70 -2.17 -13.69 1.81
N ASP A 71 -1.82 -14.93 2.13
CA ASP A 71 -0.67 -15.21 2.97
C ASP A 71 0.59 -14.57 2.38
N ALA A 72 1.54 -14.24 3.24
CA ALA A 72 2.78 -13.61 2.83
C ALA A 72 3.56 -14.45 1.80
N GLN A 73 3.50 -15.78 1.88
CA GLN A 73 4.22 -16.65 0.96
C GLN A 73 3.78 -16.47 -0.50
N PRO A 74 2.50 -16.63 -0.89
CA PRO A 74 2.06 -16.38 -2.27
C PRO A 74 2.21 -14.91 -2.67
N TRP A 75 2.07 -13.97 -1.74
CA TRP A 75 2.27 -12.55 -1.99
C TRP A 75 3.69 -12.24 -2.44
N TYR A 76 4.71 -12.63 -1.65
CA TYR A 76 6.11 -12.38 -2.02
C TYR A 76 6.60 -13.25 -3.17
N GLN A 77 5.98 -14.41 -3.42
CA GLN A 77 6.23 -15.17 -4.65
C GLN A 77 5.74 -14.41 -5.90
N ALA A 78 4.60 -13.72 -5.82
CA ALA A 78 4.14 -12.86 -6.90
C ALA A 78 5.07 -11.66 -7.10
N PHE A 79 5.49 -11.02 -6.02
CA PHE A 79 6.44 -9.89 -6.05
C PHE A 79 7.77 -10.26 -6.71
N ALA A 80 8.29 -11.46 -6.45
CA ALA A 80 9.50 -11.97 -7.12
C ALA A 80 9.35 -12.07 -8.65
N ARG A 81 8.12 -12.13 -9.16
CA ARG A 81 7.80 -12.12 -10.59
C ARG A 81 7.33 -10.74 -11.09
N LYS A 82 7.46 -9.69 -10.27
CA LYS A 82 6.93 -8.35 -10.53
C LYS A 82 5.42 -8.35 -10.81
N GLU A 83 4.70 -9.13 -10.05
CA GLU A 83 3.24 -9.26 -10.11
C GLU A 83 2.61 -8.67 -8.85
N PHE A 84 1.73 -7.66 -9.01
CA PHE A 84 0.92 -7.13 -7.94
C PHE A 84 -0.46 -7.81 -7.97
N LEU A 85 -0.81 -8.49 -6.87
CA LEU A 85 -2.07 -9.22 -6.77
C LEU A 85 -3.23 -8.25 -6.50
N ILE A 86 -4.26 -8.33 -7.34
CA ILE A 86 -5.50 -7.58 -7.16
C ILE A 86 -6.60 -8.56 -6.76
N THR A 87 -7.16 -8.40 -5.58
CA THR A 87 -8.32 -9.19 -5.15
C THR A 87 -9.53 -8.87 -6.01
N ASP A 88 -10.41 -9.84 -6.24
CA ASP A 88 -11.70 -9.61 -6.94
C ASP A 88 -12.86 -9.30 -5.98
N TYR A 89 -12.55 -9.21 -4.68
CA TYR A 89 -13.47 -8.74 -3.68
C TYR A 89 -13.62 -7.21 -3.75
N MET A 90 -14.85 -6.73 -3.74
CA MET A 90 -15.22 -5.33 -3.60
C MET A 90 -16.18 -5.22 -2.41
N ARG A 91 -15.86 -4.35 -1.45
CA ARG A 91 -16.69 -4.12 -0.27
C ARG A 91 -18.13 -3.75 -0.62
N GLY A 92 -19.06 -4.01 0.30
CA GLY A 92 -20.47 -3.64 0.18
C GLY A 92 -20.76 -2.19 0.55
N TRP A 93 -22.02 -1.77 0.40
CA TRP A 93 -22.48 -0.44 0.79
C TRP A 93 -22.41 -0.19 2.32
N ASP A 94 -22.51 -1.22 3.10
CA ASP A 94 -22.42 -1.23 4.55
C ASP A 94 -20.97 -1.16 5.06
N GLU A 95 -19.98 -1.38 4.18
CA GLU A 95 -18.55 -1.38 4.48
C GLU A 95 -17.80 -0.15 3.91
N LEU A 96 -18.51 0.89 3.44
CA LEU A 96 -17.87 2.04 2.78
C LEU A 96 -16.87 2.77 3.67
N ASP A 97 -17.12 2.86 4.95
CA ASP A 97 -16.28 3.59 5.89
C ASP A 97 -15.19 2.70 6.51
N PHE A 98 -15.44 1.40 6.61
CA PHE A 98 -14.48 0.43 7.12
C PHE A 98 -14.74 -0.94 6.52
N THR A 99 -13.69 -1.62 6.07
CA THR A 99 -13.70 -3.03 5.69
C THR A 99 -12.61 -3.76 6.46
N PRO A 100 -12.90 -4.92 7.08
CA PRO A 100 -11.92 -5.65 7.89
C PRO A 100 -10.79 -6.28 7.06
N GLU A 101 -11.02 -6.49 5.77
CA GLU A 101 -10.04 -7.07 4.86
C GLU A 101 -9.80 -6.11 3.68
N PRO A 102 -8.56 -6.02 3.17
CA PRO A 102 -8.28 -5.23 1.98
C PRO A 102 -9.14 -5.71 0.81
N ASP A 103 -9.71 -4.76 0.10
CA ASP A 103 -10.53 -5.00 -1.08
C ASP A 103 -9.89 -4.42 -2.34
N MET A 104 -10.54 -4.62 -3.47
CA MET A 104 -10.07 -4.09 -4.76
C MET A 104 -9.87 -2.57 -4.78
N PHE A 105 -10.65 -1.81 -3.99
CA PHE A 105 -10.45 -0.37 -3.88
C PHE A 105 -9.12 -0.05 -3.20
N HIS A 106 -8.80 -0.72 -2.10
CA HIS A 106 -7.51 -0.60 -1.44
C HIS A 106 -6.36 -0.98 -2.39
N ASP A 107 -6.46 -2.14 -3.06
CA ASP A 107 -5.41 -2.61 -3.97
C ASP A 107 -5.13 -1.60 -5.10
N ILE A 108 -6.19 -1.10 -5.74
CA ILE A 108 -6.06 -0.26 -6.93
C ILE A 108 -5.86 1.21 -6.57
N PHE A 109 -6.71 1.78 -5.71
CA PHE A 109 -6.64 3.19 -5.36
C PHE A 109 -5.46 3.49 -4.44
N GLY A 110 -5.18 2.61 -3.46
CA GLY A 110 -4.08 2.80 -2.52
C GLY A 110 -2.71 2.54 -3.12
N HIS A 111 -2.50 1.37 -3.71
CA HIS A 111 -1.18 0.92 -4.13
C HIS A 111 -0.79 1.29 -5.56
N LEU A 112 -1.68 1.16 -6.55
CA LEU A 112 -1.25 1.21 -7.95
C LEU A 112 -0.76 2.56 -8.44
N PRO A 113 -1.16 3.73 -7.89
CA PRO A 113 -0.51 4.99 -8.23
C PRO A 113 1.00 4.96 -8.04
N PHE A 114 1.48 4.33 -6.98
CA PHE A 114 2.92 4.17 -6.76
C PHE A 114 3.60 3.23 -7.77
N MET A 115 2.89 2.20 -8.26
CA MET A 115 3.48 1.15 -9.10
C MET A 115 3.88 1.61 -10.52
N VAL A 116 3.50 2.82 -10.92
CA VAL A 116 3.99 3.42 -12.19
C VAL A 116 5.34 4.13 -12.03
N LEU A 117 5.88 4.22 -10.81
CA LEU A 117 7.13 4.92 -10.49
C LEU A 117 8.26 3.92 -10.23
N PRO A 118 9.32 3.89 -11.06
CA PRO A 118 10.45 2.99 -10.86
C PRO A 118 11.06 3.11 -9.45
N ARG A 119 11.22 4.33 -8.93
CA ARG A 119 11.79 4.56 -7.61
C ARG A 119 10.99 3.89 -6.46
N TYR A 120 9.67 3.74 -6.63
CA TYR A 120 8.83 3.03 -5.66
C TYR A 120 8.89 1.51 -5.88
N THR A 121 8.85 1.04 -7.12
CA THR A 121 8.92 -0.41 -7.37
C THR A 121 10.25 -1.01 -6.96
N GLU A 122 11.36 -0.26 -6.98
CA GLU A 122 12.63 -0.65 -6.39
C GLU A 122 12.50 -0.95 -4.89
N LEU A 123 11.72 -0.15 -4.13
CA LEU A 123 11.40 -0.44 -2.73
C LEU A 123 10.64 -1.78 -2.61
N GLN A 124 9.63 -2.00 -3.43
CA GLN A 124 8.85 -3.24 -3.39
C GLN A 124 9.70 -4.48 -3.74
N GLU A 125 10.65 -4.32 -4.66
CA GLU A 125 11.57 -5.38 -5.08
C GLU A 125 12.55 -5.84 -3.99
N MET A 126 12.72 -5.06 -2.91
CA MET A 126 13.56 -5.43 -1.77
C MET A 126 12.94 -6.53 -0.90
N PHE A 127 11.61 -6.58 -0.80
CA PHE A 127 10.92 -7.45 0.14
C PHE A 127 10.93 -8.94 -0.25
N ALA A 128 10.73 -9.27 -1.52
CA ALA A 128 10.65 -10.66 -1.95
C ALA A 128 11.97 -11.44 -1.72
N PRO A 129 13.16 -10.92 -2.09
CA PRO A 129 14.42 -11.57 -1.77
C PRO A 129 14.67 -11.70 -0.26
N ALA A 130 14.32 -10.67 0.52
CA ALA A 130 14.44 -10.71 1.98
C ALA A 130 13.58 -11.82 2.57
N PHE A 131 12.31 -11.93 2.13
CA PHE A 131 11.41 -12.99 2.57
C PHE A 131 11.90 -14.40 2.17
N GLN A 132 12.49 -14.54 0.99
CA GLN A 132 13.12 -15.81 0.56
C GLN A 132 14.30 -16.17 1.43
N ARG A 133 15.21 -15.20 1.74
CA ARG A 133 16.34 -15.44 2.66
C ARG A 133 15.91 -15.79 4.08
N ALA A 134 14.79 -15.26 4.55
CA ALA A 134 14.19 -15.65 5.83
C ALA A 134 13.87 -17.15 5.90
N GLY A 135 13.59 -17.80 4.76
CA GLY A 135 13.34 -19.26 4.68
C GLY A 135 12.15 -19.66 5.53
N THR A 136 12.33 -20.61 6.45
CA THR A 136 11.28 -21.07 7.38
C THR A 136 11.36 -20.40 8.75
N ARG A 137 12.24 -19.40 8.93
CA ARG A 137 12.42 -18.68 10.19
C ARG A 137 11.26 -17.72 10.43
N GLU A 138 10.24 -18.18 11.16
CA GLU A 138 8.97 -17.48 11.33
C GLU A 138 9.15 -16.05 11.90
N LYS A 139 10.03 -15.89 12.89
CA LYS A 139 10.32 -14.55 13.45
C LYS A 139 10.77 -13.56 12.37
N LEU A 140 11.68 -13.96 11.48
CA LEU A 140 12.19 -13.08 10.43
C LEU A 140 11.13 -12.78 9.37
N ARG A 141 10.24 -13.74 9.07
CA ARG A 141 9.08 -13.50 8.20
C ARG A 141 8.13 -12.47 8.80
N GLU A 142 7.86 -12.59 10.11
CA GLU A 142 7.02 -11.60 10.80
C GLU A 142 7.69 -10.22 10.85
N ASP A 143 8.99 -10.16 11.06
CA ASP A 143 9.73 -8.90 11.02
C ASP A 143 9.62 -8.23 9.65
N ILE A 144 9.77 -8.97 8.54
CA ILE A 144 9.61 -8.44 7.17
C ILE A 144 8.18 -7.94 6.94
N LYS A 145 7.17 -8.69 7.41
CA LYS A 145 5.75 -8.30 7.33
C LYS A 145 5.46 -7.02 8.12
N ARG A 146 6.07 -6.84 9.30
CA ARG A 146 5.96 -5.60 10.08
C ARG A 146 6.60 -4.42 9.36
N LEU A 147 7.76 -4.62 8.77
CA LEU A 147 8.44 -3.57 8.01
C LEU A 147 7.62 -3.12 6.81
N ALA A 148 6.99 -4.04 6.07
CA ALA A 148 6.06 -3.70 5.01
C ALA A 148 4.81 -2.97 5.55
N TRP A 149 4.23 -3.46 6.66
CA TRP A 149 3.06 -2.85 7.30
C TRP A 149 3.29 -1.39 7.67
N PHE A 150 4.37 -1.10 8.39
CA PHE A 150 4.66 0.25 8.86
C PHE A 150 5.40 1.14 7.85
N SER A 151 5.61 0.67 6.63
CA SER A 151 6.14 1.46 5.52
C SER A 151 5.13 1.57 4.37
N THR A 152 5.02 0.55 3.54
CA THR A 152 4.21 0.60 2.31
C THR A 152 2.70 0.59 2.55
N GLU A 153 2.24 0.07 3.71
CA GLU A 153 0.81 0.08 4.06
C GLU A 153 0.41 1.28 4.91
N PHE A 154 1.15 1.58 6.00
CA PHE A 154 0.79 2.60 7.00
C PHE A 154 1.92 3.58 7.30
N GLY A 155 2.88 3.73 6.40
CA GLY A 155 3.99 4.66 6.56
C GLY A 155 3.63 6.11 6.30
N LEU A 156 4.42 7.01 6.91
CA LEU A 156 4.37 8.45 6.72
C LEU A 156 5.74 8.94 6.22
N ILE A 157 5.73 10.02 5.47
CA ILE A 157 6.96 10.65 4.94
C ILE A 157 6.98 12.14 5.27
N ARG A 158 8.18 12.72 5.43
CA ARG A 158 8.38 14.17 5.55
C ARG A 158 8.73 14.77 4.20
N GLU A 159 7.96 15.73 3.77
CA GLU A 159 8.20 16.49 2.53
C GLU A 159 8.19 17.98 2.84
N ASN A 160 9.31 18.66 2.60
CA ASN A 160 9.47 20.09 2.86
C ASN A 160 9.11 20.49 4.31
N GLY A 161 9.35 19.61 5.27
CA GLY A 161 9.00 19.80 6.69
C GLY A 161 7.58 19.37 7.06
N ASP A 162 6.70 19.17 6.10
CA ASP A 162 5.33 18.71 6.33
C ASP A 162 5.25 17.18 6.46
N LEU A 163 4.30 16.72 7.26
CA LEU A 163 3.92 15.32 7.34
C LEU A 163 3.01 14.97 6.18
N ARG A 164 3.35 13.92 5.43
CA ARG A 164 2.56 13.38 4.32
C ARG A 164 2.28 11.89 4.50
N VAL A 165 1.16 11.45 3.96
CA VAL A 165 0.76 10.05 3.99
C VAL A 165 1.40 9.31 2.81
N PHE A 166 2.14 8.24 3.13
CA PHE A 166 2.80 7.39 2.14
C PHE A 166 2.11 6.02 2.00
N GLY A 167 1.63 5.45 3.10
CA GLY A 167 1.09 4.09 3.12
C GLY A 167 -0.24 3.96 2.38
N ALA A 168 -0.38 2.91 1.58
CA ALA A 168 -1.57 2.62 0.78
C ALA A 168 -2.83 2.38 1.64
N GLY A 169 -2.66 1.73 2.79
CA GLY A 169 -3.73 1.53 3.77
C GLY A 169 -4.29 2.84 4.32
N LEU A 170 -3.41 3.79 4.64
CA LEU A 170 -3.83 5.14 5.04
C LEU A 170 -4.54 5.88 3.90
N ILE A 171 -3.97 5.83 2.69
CA ILE A 171 -4.50 6.56 1.52
C ILE A 171 -5.88 6.05 1.12
N SER A 172 -6.14 4.76 1.24
CA SER A 172 -7.41 4.15 0.84
C SER A 172 -8.48 4.13 1.95
N SER A 173 -8.15 4.55 3.16
CA SER A 173 -9.05 4.59 4.33
C SER A 173 -9.34 6.02 4.78
N ALA A 174 -10.62 6.41 4.74
CA ALA A 174 -11.04 7.74 5.18
C ALA A 174 -10.80 7.94 6.69
N GLY A 175 -11.13 6.93 7.49
CA GLY A 175 -10.96 7.01 8.95
C GLY A 175 -9.49 7.09 9.36
N GLU A 176 -8.62 6.27 8.75
CA GLU A 176 -7.18 6.26 9.08
C GLU A 176 -6.50 7.59 8.71
N ILE A 177 -6.72 8.09 7.49
CA ILE A 177 -6.07 9.33 7.04
C ILE A 177 -6.50 10.53 7.88
N GLU A 178 -7.78 10.63 8.25
CA GLU A 178 -8.30 11.68 9.11
C GLU A 178 -7.75 11.57 10.53
N ASN A 179 -7.72 10.35 11.10
CA ASN A 179 -7.18 10.10 12.44
C ASN A 179 -5.71 10.52 12.57
N VAL A 180 -4.90 10.17 11.57
CA VAL A 180 -3.48 10.55 11.52
C VAL A 180 -3.32 12.06 11.40
N MET A 181 -4.03 12.69 10.48
CA MET A 181 -3.88 14.13 10.21
C MET A 181 -4.49 15.02 11.29
N ALA A 182 -5.37 14.46 12.13
CA ALA A 182 -5.84 15.09 13.36
C ALA A 182 -4.84 15.01 14.52
N GLY A 183 -3.71 14.31 14.36
CA GLY A 183 -2.71 14.13 15.40
C GLY A 183 -3.14 13.16 16.52
N SER A 184 -4.10 12.29 16.26
CA SER A 184 -4.67 11.37 17.25
C SER A 184 -3.79 10.14 17.53
N VAL A 185 -2.75 9.92 16.70
CA VAL A 185 -1.86 8.75 16.78
C VAL A 185 -0.42 9.23 17.00
N PRO A 186 0.32 8.66 17.96
CA PRO A 186 1.75 8.89 18.10
C PRO A 186 2.53 8.53 16.84
N ILE A 187 3.46 9.41 16.44
CA ILE A 187 4.31 9.22 15.26
C ILE A 187 5.75 9.17 15.71
N LEU A 188 6.45 8.07 15.38
CA LEU A 188 7.85 7.84 15.71
C LEU A 188 8.71 7.84 14.44
N PRO A 189 10.02 8.12 14.53
CA PRO A 189 10.94 7.90 13.43
C PRO A 189 10.94 6.45 12.99
N PHE A 190 10.93 6.19 11.67
CA PHE A 190 11.05 4.83 11.13
C PHE A 190 12.48 4.35 11.34
N LYS A 191 12.65 3.50 12.33
CA LYS A 191 13.89 2.77 12.64
C LYS A 191 13.53 1.32 12.82
N ILE A 192 14.32 0.41 12.25
CA ILE A 192 14.08 -1.04 12.33
C ILE A 192 13.78 -1.47 13.77
N GLU A 193 14.62 -1.06 14.71
CA GLU A 193 14.51 -1.39 16.13
C GLU A 193 13.20 -0.90 16.79
N ASN A 194 12.61 0.19 16.29
CA ASN A 194 11.35 0.73 16.78
C ASN A 194 10.17 -0.02 16.17
N VAL A 195 10.22 -0.25 14.85
CA VAL A 195 9.16 -0.95 14.10
C VAL A 195 9.01 -2.39 14.58
N LEU A 196 10.13 -3.11 14.77
CA LEU A 196 10.10 -4.52 15.16
C LEU A 196 9.54 -4.78 16.57
N LYS A 197 9.41 -3.74 17.41
CA LYS A 197 8.79 -3.82 18.74
C LYS A 197 7.26 -3.64 18.73
N ARG A 198 6.66 -3.38 17.58
CA ARG A 198 5.23 -3.08 17.47
C ARG A 198 4.47 -4.19 16.76
N ASP A 199 3.26 -4.44 17.22
CA ASP A 199 2.34 -5.35 16.56
C ASP A 199 1.54 -4.62 15.48
N LYS A 200 1.13 -5.36 14.46
CA LYS A 200 0.28 -4.86 13.38
C LYS A 200 -1.17 -4.83 13.84
N ALA A 201 -1.84 -3.70 13.68
CA ALA A 201 -3.26 -3.55 13.98
C ALA A 201 -4.11 -3.93 12.76
N ILE A 202 -4.42 -5.23 12.59
CA ILE A 202 -5.10 -5.74 11.40
C ILE A 202 -6.59 -5.39 11.41
N TYR A 203 -7.22 -5.39 12.57
CA TYR A 203 -8.68 -5.21 12.73
C TYR A 203 -9.07 -3.94 13.49
N SER A 204 -8.14 -3.03 13.69
CA SER A 204 -8.33 -1.75 14.37
C SER A 204 -7.40 -0.70 13.76
N PHE A 205 -7.55 0.55 14.14
CA PHE A 205 -6.58 1.59 13.81
C PHE A 205 -5.24 1.31 14.50
N ASN A 206 -4.15 1.68 13.84
CA ASN A 206 -2.82 1.57 14.41
C ASN A 206 -2.67 2.51 15.62
N ASP A 207 -2.09 2.02 16.71
CA ASP A 207 -1.82 2.77 17.94
C ASP A 207 -0.54 3.61 17.87
N VAL A 208 0.28 3.38 16.85
CA VAL A 208 1.50 4.12 16.53
C VAL A 208 1.76 4.04 15.04
N LEU A 209 2.33 5.10 14.47
CA LEU A 209 2.79 5.14 13.09
C LEU A 209 4.24 5.58 13.02
N PHE A 210 4.87 5.37 11.86
CA PHE A 210 6.27 5.69 11.65
C PHE A 210 6.45 6.62 10.46
N VAL A 211 7.36 7.58 10.63
CA VAL A 211 7.70 8.57 9.61
C VAL A 211 9.17 8.41 9.20
N PHE A 212 9.43 8.46 7.91
CA PHE A 212 10.77 8.51 7.32
C PHE A 212 10.96 9.83 6.55
N ASP A 213 12.23 10.25 6.40
CA ASP A 213 12.55 11.56 5.83
C ASP A 213 12.55 11.57 4.29
N SER A 214 12.72 10.40 3.65
CA SER A 214 12.67 10.23 2.20
C SER A 214 12.52 8.76 1.83
N LEU A 215 12.14 8.49 0.58
CA LEU A 215 12.09 7.14 0.04
C LEU A 215 13.48 6.47 0.07
N ASP A 216 14.54 7.22 -0.20
CA ASP A 216 15.92 6.69 -0.15
C ASP A 216 16.36 6.39 1.29
N ALA A 217 15.96 7.21 2.26
CA ALA A 217 16.21 6.92 3.68
C ALA A 217 15.49 5.64 4.13
N LEU A 218 14.25 5.44 3.70
CA LEU A 218 13.50 4.20 3.95
C LEU A 218 14.19 2.99 3.33
N LYS A 219 14.59 3.07 2.05
CA LYS A 219 15.32 1.99 1.37
C LYS A 219 16.63 1.65 2.09
N ALA A 220 17.40 2.66 2.50
CA ALA A 220 18.67 2.45 3.21
C ALA A 220 18.44 1.76 4.57
N GLU A 221 17.43 2.16 5.32
CA GLU A 221 17.08 1.57 6.60
C GLU A 221 16.64 0.10 6.43
N LEU A 222 15.81 -0.21 5.42
CA LEU A 222 15.40 -1.58 5.10
C LEU A 222 16.56 -2.43 4.60
N ALA A 223 17.43 -1.90 3.73
CA ALA A 223 18.61 -2.61 3.23
C ALA A 223 19.52 -3.02 4.38
N SER A 224 19.77 -2.12 5.33
CA SER A 224 20.63 -2.40 6.49
C SER A 224 20.17 -3.64 7.29
N TYR A 225 18.87 -3.87 7.37
CA TYR A 225 18.31 -5.05 8.02
C TYR A 225 18.25 -6.27 7.08
N PHE A 226 17.81 -6.09 5.86
CA PHE A 226 17.67 -7.19 4.90
C PHE A 226 19.02 -7.83 4.53
N ASP A 227 20.10 -7.08 4.57
CA ASP A 227 21.45 -7.60 4.32
C ASP A 227 21.97 -8.48 5.46
N THR A 228 21.33 -8.47 6.63
CA THR A 228 21.66 -9.34 7.77
C THR A 228 20.95 -10.71 7.72
N LEU A 229 20.01 -10.91 6.79
CA LEU A 229 19.22 -12.15 6.67
C LEU A 229 20.00 -13.27 5.89
#